data_98201ad706457ea145d683986b5a3cb6
#
_entry.id   98201ad706457ea145d683986b5a3cb6
#
_cell.length_a   1.000
_cell.length_b   1.000
_cell.length_c   1.000
_cell.angle_alpha   90.00
_cell.angle_beta   90.00
_cell.angle_gamma   90.00
#
_symmetry.space_group_name_H-M   'P 1'
#
loop_
_entity.id
_entity.type
_entity.pdbx_description
1 polymer ?
#
loop_
_entity_poly.entity_id
_entity_poly.type
_entity_poly.pdbx_seq_one_letter_code
_entity_poly.pdbx_strand_id
1 'polypeptide(L)'
;EDAIPLFGWQDDGWLTMSNNPTTNHAEIVNWFKAMKAKGIRIKQVGHDRKFCREYFIGMKSAGFAIIDQPQYYWRKSEGFRRIEQKAKDGKLYYFGADPFEYCLSNVRAIKKTDDMIQYEKVEETHRIDVFDAAVFACCRMLENLEKSEKAKGWLNE
;
A
#
# COMPACT_ATOMS: atom_id res chain seq x y z
N GLU A 1 -19.18 -5.33 16.34
CA GLU A 1 -17.69 -5.36 16.39
C GLU A 1 -17.20 -6.34 15.35
N ASP A 2 -16.28 -5.87 14.52
CA ASP A 2 -15.66 -6.67 13.48
C ASP A 2 -14.72 -7.71 14.14
N ALA A 3 -15.06 -8.98 14.04
CA ALA A 3 -14.29 -10.06 14.65
C ALA A 3 -13.05 -10.38 13.80
N ILE A 4 -12.04 -9.50 13.83
CA ILE A 4 -10.79 -9.68 13.11
C ILE A 4 -9.91 -10.73 13.82
N PRO A 5 -9.47 -11.81 13.15
CA PRO A 5 -8.65 -12.86 13.77
C PRO A 5 -7.18 -12.45 13.90
N LEU A 6 -6.90 -11.35 14.63
CA LEU A 6 -5.56 -10.75 14.73
C LEU A 6 -4.50 -11.74 15.22
N PHE A 7 -4.83 -12.57 16.23
CA PHE A 7 -3.89 -13.56 16.75
C PHE A 7 -3.61 -14.68 15.76
N GLY A 8 -4.62 -15.13 15.01
CA GLY A 8 -4.41 -16.08 13.91
C GLY A 8 -3.46 -15.52 12.84
N TRP A 9 -3.68 -14.28 12.41
CA TRP A 9 -2.80 -13.62 11.46
C TRP A 9 -1.38 -13.41 11.98
N GLN A 10 -1.22 -13.21 13.29
CA GLN A 10 0.10 -13.15 13.93
C GLN A 10 0.78 -14.50 13.91
N ASP A 11 0.08 -15.57 14.28
CA ASP A 11 0.60 -16.95 14.30
C ASP A 11 1.00 -17.40 12.89
N ASP A 12 0.24 -17.03 11.87
CA ASP A 12 0.51 -17.28 10.46
C ASP A 12 1.62 -16.37 9.87
N GLY A 13 2.12 -15.41 10.64
CA GLY A 13 3.20 -14.49 10.23
C GLY A 13 2.78 -13.34 9.33
N TRP A 14 1.47 -13.12 9.14
CA TRP A 14 0.95 -12.02 8.35
C TRP A 14 0.92 -10.68 9.10
N LEU A 15 0.90 -10.73 10.44
CA LEU A 15 0.77 -9.56 11.30
C LEU A 15 1.86 -9.55 12.36
N THR A 16 2.41 -8.37 12.64
CA THR A 16 3.25 -8.12 13.81
C THR A 16 2.50 -7.25 14.79
N MET A 17 2.21 -7.77 15.98
CA MET A 17 1.58 -7.01 17.06
C MET A 17 2.60 -6.15 17.77
N SER A 18 2.28 -4.89 18.02
CA SER A 18 3.08 -4.00 18.87
C SER A 18 2.64 -4.15 20.33
N ASN A 19 3.59 -4.18 21.25
CA ASN A 19 3.30 -4.16 22.70
C ASN A 19 3.06 -2.77 23.26
N ASN A 20 3.08 -1.75 22.40
CA ASN A 20 2.87 -0.36 22.79
C ASN A 20 1.38 0.03 22.68
N PRO A 21 0.87 0.88 23.59
CA PRO A 21 -0.51 1.38 23.53
C PRO A 21 -0.78 2.21 22.27
N THR A 22 0.26 2.78 21.66
CA THR A 22 0.21 3.57 20.43
C THR A 22 1.20 3.02 19.41
N THR A 23 0.98 3.31 18.13
CA THR A 23 1.88 2.88 17.06
C THR A 23 3.29 3.43 17.27
N ASN A 24 4.27 2.55 17.40
CA ASN A 24 5.68 2.91 17.47
C ASN A 24 6.27 2.99 16.05
N HIS A 25 6.48 4.20 15.57
CA HIS A 25 7.00 4.44 14.23
C HIS A 25 8.40 3.82 14.00
N ALA A 26 9.22 3.71 15.05
CA ALA A 26 10.54 3.08 14.96
C ALA A 26 10.45 1.57 14.64
N GLU A 27 9.44 0.88 15.15
CA GLU A 27 9.20 -0.55 14.83
C GLU A 27 8.92 -0.72 13.34
N ILE A 28 8.10 0.16 12.75
CA ILE A 28 7.79 0.13 11.31
C ILE A 28 9.06 0.38 10.48
N VAL A 29 9.86 1.39 10.84
CA VAL A 29 11.14 1.68 10.16
C VAL A 29 12.08 0.48 10.25
N ASN A 30 12.17 -0.17 11.41
CA ASN A 30 13.01 -1.36 11.62
C ASN A 30 12.51 -2.55 10.78
N TRP A 31 11.20 -2.72 10.61
CA TRP A 31 10.64 -3.72 9.71
C TRP A 31 11.13 -3.50 8.26
N PHE A 32 11.07 -2.25 7.76
CA PHE A 32 11.59 -1.93 6.41
C PHE A 32 13.09 -2.22 6.29
N LYS A 33 13.89 -1.92 7.32
CA LYS A 33 15.32 -2.26 7.35
C LYS A 33 15.53 -3.77 7.28
N ALA A 34 14.76 -4.55 8.03
CA ALA A 34 14.81 -6.00 8.01
C ALA A 34 14.45 -6.59 6.64
N MET A 35 13.42 -6.04 5.96
CA MET A 35 13.07 -6.45 4.59
C MET A 35 14.21 -6.16 3.60
N LYS A 36 14.84 -4.99 3.71
CA LYS A 36 16.02 -4.65 2.90
C LYS A 36 17.20 -5.59 3.16
N ALA A 37 17.43 -5.97 4.41
CA ALA A 37 18.48 -6.93 4.80
C ALA A 37 18.21 -8.33 4.24
N LYS A 38 16.94 -8.72 4.06
CA LYS A 38 16.55 -9.98 3.38
C LYS A 38 16.69 -9.92 1.85
N GLY A 39 17.22 -8.83 1.29
CA GLY A 39 17.45 -8.67 -0.14
C GLY A 39 16.27 -8.05 -0.91
N ILE A 40 15.20 -7.63 -0.24
CA ILE A 40 14.07 -6.96 -0.90
C ILE A 40 14.49 -5.55 -1.32
N ARG A 41 14.46 -5.29 -2.62
CA ARG A 41 14.81 -3.99 -3.18
C ARG A 41 13.61 -3.03 -3.14
N ILE A 42 13.51 -2.26 -2.06
CA ILE A 42 12.47 -1.25 -1.88
C ILE A 42 12.83 -0.01 -2.69
N LYS A 43 12.10 0.25 -3.77
CA LYS A 43 12.35 1.36 -4.68
C LYS A 43 11.83 2.68 -4.13
N GLN A 44 10.61 2.66 -3.60
CA GLN A 44 9.90 3.83 -3.13
C GLN A 44 8.80 3.41 -2.15
N VAL A 45 8.49 4.25 -1.19
CA VAL A 45 7.39 4.05 -0.25
C VAL A 45 6.41 5.21 -0.40
N GLY A 46 5.18 4.91 -0.81
CA GLY A 46 4.07 5.86 -0.79
C GLY A 46 3.49 5.93 0.62
N HIS A 47 3.18 7.11 1.11
CA HIS A 47 2.79 7.33 2.49
C HIS A 47 1.81 8.51 2.61
N ASP A 48 0.76 8.34 3.41
CA ASP A 48 -0.07 9.45 3.87
C ASP A 48 0.63 10.16 5.03
N ARG A 49 1.04 11.39 4.79
CA ARG A 49 1.84 12.17 5.74
C ARG A 49 1.04 12.71 6.92
N LYS A 50 -0.27 12.63 6.86
CA LYS A 50 -1.16 13.12 7.90
C LYS A 50 -0.89 12.37 9.22
N PHE A 51 -0.51 13.11 10.26
CA PHE A 51 -0.22 12.61 11.62
C PHE A 51 0.99 11.66 11.77
N CYS A 52 1.81 11.47 10.75
CA CYS A 52 2.93 10.51 10.77
C CYS A 52 4.29 11.15 10.48
N ARG A 53 4.57 12.33 11.04
CA ARG A 53 5.81 13.08 10.79
C ARG A 53 7.06 12.31 11.22
N GLU A 54 7.03 11.69 12.39
CA GLU A 54 8.16 10.92 12.95
C GLU A 54 8.49 9.71 12.08
N TYR A 55 7.47 9.01 11.58
CA TYR A 55 7.67 7.92 10.62
C TYR A 55 8.37 8.42 9.35
N PHE A 56 7.90 9.52 8.77
CA PHE A 56 8.50 10.11 7.57
C PHE A 56 9.97 10.47 7.77
N ILE A 57 10.31 11.12 8.89
CA ILE A 57 11.68 11.48 9.25
C ILE A 57 12.53 10.21 9.45
N GLY A 58 12.02 9.22 10.18
CA GLY A 58 12.69 7.95 10.44
C GLY A 58 13.01 7.18 9.16
N MET A 59 12.08 7.11 8.23
CA MET A 59 12.28 6.46 6.93
C MET A 59 13.33 7.17 6.08
N LYS A 60 13.30 8.50 6.01
CA LYS A 60 14.34 9.29 5.32
C LYS A 60 15.72 9.10 5.93
N SER A 61 15.81 9.15 7.25
CA SER A 61 17.06 8.94 7.98
C SER A 61 17.62 7.52 7.77
N ALA A 62 16.75 6.54 7.56
CA ALA A 62 17.12 5.17 7.22
C ALA A 62 17.48 4.95 5.73
N GLY A 63 17.43 6.01 4.91
CA GLY A 63 17.79 5.98 3.49
C GLY A 63 16.73 5.42 2.57
N PHE A 64 15.45 5.45 2.98
CA PHE A 64 14.34 5.06 2.12
C PHE A 64 13.79 6.26 1.33
N ALA A 65 13.46 6.04 0.07
CA ALA A 65 12.76 7.00 -0.76
C ALA A 65 11.27 7.01 -0.40
N ILE A 66 10.90 7.81 0.61
CA ILE A 66 9.51 7.99 1.03
C ILE A 66 8.91 9.24 0.41
N ILE A 67 7.69 9.13 -0.12
CA ILE A 67 6.99 10.17 -0.86
C ILE A 67 5.57 10.30 -0.36
N ASP A 68 5.09 11.53 -0.23
CA ASP A 68 3.70 11.80 0.08
C ASP A 68 2.79 11.23 -1.01
N GLN A 69 1.82 10.42 -0.60
CA GLN A 69 0.82 9.84 -1.47
C GLN A 69 -0.51 10.53 -1.24
N PRO A 70 -0.97 11.40 -2.17
CA PRO A 70 -2.25 12.06 -2.04
C PRO A 70 -3.41 11.05 -2.00
N GLN A 71 -4.36 11.29 -1.09
CA GLN A 71 -5.53 10.44 -0.87
C GLN A 71 -6.69 10.71 -1.83
N TYR A 72 -6.51 11.59 -2.81
CA TYR A 72 -7.56 11.93 -3.76
C TYR A 72 -7.95 10.72 -4.62
N TYR A 73 -9.26 10.49 -4.80
CA TYR A 73 -9.78 9.34 -5.53
C TYR A 73 -9.25 9.24 -6.98
N TRP A 74 -9.07 10.37 -7.68
CA TRP A 74 -8.53 10.35 -9.05
C TRP A 74 -7.08 9.87 -9.11
N ARG A 75 -6.28 10.11 -8.06
CA ARG A 75 -4.92 9.57 -7.94
C ARG A 75 -4.90 8.09 -7.64
N LYS A 76 -5.84 7.63 -6.83
CA LYS A 76 -5.96 6.23 -6.42
C LYS A 76 -6.64 5.37 -7.48
N SER A 77 -7.50 5.98 -8.32
CA SER A 77 -8.27 5.28 -9.34
C SER A 77 -7.41 4.46 -10.30
N GLU A 78 -6.28 4.99 -10.72
CA GLU A 78 -5.38 4.29 -11.64
C GLU A 78 -4.77 3.02 -11.00
N GLY A 79 -4.29 3.13 -9.75
CA GLY A 79 -3.78 1.98 -9.00
C GLY A 79 -4.85 0.92 -8.76
N PHE A 80 -6.06 1.34 -8.39
CA PHE A 80 -7.22 0.46 -8.24
C PHE A 80 -7.53 -0.29 -9.54
N ARG A 81 -7.66 0.43 -10.65
CA ARG A 81 -7.94 -0.14 -11.97
C ARG A 81 -6.87 -1.16 -12.40
N ARG A 82 -5.62 -0.88 -12.10
CA ARG A 82 -4.53 -1.80 -12.42
C ARG A 82 -4.62 -3.09 -11.61
N ILE A 83 -4.95 -3.02 -10.32
CA ILE A 83 -5.16 -4.20 -9.48
C ILE A 83 -6.37 -4.99 -10.00
N GLU A 84 -7.49 -4.33 -10.26
CA GLU A 84 -8.70 -4.95 -10.81
C GLU A 84 -8.42 -5.67 -12.12
N GLN A 85 -7.70 -5.02 -13.05
CA GLN A 85 -7.30 -5.63 -14.32
C GLN A 85 -6.43 -6.87 -14.09
N LYS A 86 -5.43 -6.79 -13.22
CA LYS A 86 -4.56 -7.93 -12.93
C LYS A 86 -5.29 -9.09 -12.28
N ALA A 87 -6.28 -8.80 -11.45
CA ALA A 87 -7.16 -9.82 -10.87
C ALA A 87 -7.99 -10.52 -11.96
N LYS A 88 -8.63 -9.75 -12.86
CA LYS A 88 -9.41 -10.29 -13.99
C LYS A 88 -8.55 -11.13 -14.95
N ASP A 89 -7.30 -10.74 -15.15
CA ASP A 89 -6.35 -11.45 -16.01
C ASP A 89 -5.74 -12.69 -15.33
N GLY A 90 -6.08 -12.99 -14.06
CA GLY A 90 -5.45 -14.06 -13.29
C GLY A 90 -3.96 -13.84 -12.99
N LYS A 91 -3.52 -12.58 -12.98
CA LYS A 91 -2.11 -12.16 -12.81
C LYS A 91 -1.88 -11.35 -11.54
N LEU A 92 -2.80 -11.40 -10.59
CA LEU A 92 -2.63 -10.83 -9.26
C LEU A 92 -2.19 -11.95 -8.30
N TYR A 93 -0.98 -11.83 -7.77
CA TYR A 93 -0.39 -12.80 -6.86
C TYR A 93 -0.23 -12.17 -5.48
N TYR A 94 -0.96 -12.67 -4.49
CA TYR A 94 -0.93 -12.17 -3.10
C TYR A 94 -0.74 -13.29 -2.08
N PHE A 95 -0.35 -14.50 -2.57
CA PHE A 95 0.01 -15.68 -1.77
C PHE A 95 -1.07 -16.18 -0.81
N GLY A 96 -2.35 -15.89 -1.07
CA GLY A 96 -3.45 -16.24 -0.17
C GLY A 96 -3.38 -15.53 1.18
N ALA A 97 -2.85 -14.31 1.22
CA ALA A 97 -2.74 -13.53 2.45
C ALA A 97 -4.13 -13.13 2.97
N ASP A 98 -4.60 -13.81 4.02
CA ASP A 98 -5.90 -13.57 4.65
C ASP A 98 -6.19 -12.10 4.99
N PRO A 99 -5.22 -11.30 5.51
CA PRO A 99 -5.46 -9.89 5.74
C PRO A 99 -5.76 -9.08 4.48
N PHE A 100 -5.21 -9.50 3.33
CA PHE A 100 -5.51 -8.86 2.05
C PHE A 100 -6.94 -9.20 1.58
N GLU A 101 -7.34 -10.46 1.67
CA GLU A 101 -8.70 -10.91 1.30
C GLU A 101 -9.75 -10.26 2.20
N TYR A 102 -9.50 -10.24 3.50
CA TYR A 102 -10.36 -9.54 4.46
C TYR A 102 -10.52 -8.06 4.09
N CYS A 103 -9.42 -7.33 3.88
CA CYS A 103 -9.50 -5.92 3.52
C CYS A 103 -10.18 -5.70 2.16
N LEU A 104 -9.95 -6.58 1.19
CA LEU A 104 -10.58 -6.51 -0.14
C LEU A 104 -12.10 -6.72 -0.05
N SER A 105 -12.58 -7.66 0.77
CA SER A 105 -14.01 -7.92 0.97
C SER A 105 -14.75 -6.72 1.59
N ASN A 106 -14.03 -5.84 2.28
CA ASN A 106 -14.56 -4.63 2.91
C ASN A 106 -14.55 -3.39 1.99
N VAL A 107 -14.13 -3.56 0.73
CA VAL A 107 -14.05 -2.45 -0.24
C VAL A 107 -15.28 -2.41 -1.11
N ARG A 108 -15.89 -1.24 -1.21
CA ARG A 108 -16.92 -0.93 -2.19
C ARG A 108 -16.40 0.08 -3.21
N ALA A 109 -16.49 -0.27 -4.49
CA ALA A 109 -16.12 0.61 -5.59
C ALA A 109 -17.31 1.49 -6.02
N ILE A 110 -17.09 2.78 -6.16
CA ILE A 110 -18.06 3.76 -6.63
C ILE A 110 -17.55 4.36 -7.94
N LYS A 111 -18.32 4.19 -9.00
CA LYS A 111 -18.01 4.79 -10.29
C LYS A 111 -18.26 6.30 -10.24
N LYS A 112 -17.28 7.08 -10.67
CA LYS A 112 -17.32 8.55 -10.78
C LYS A 112 -17.35 8.95 -12.26
N THR A 113 -17.37 10.28 -12.49
CA THR A 113 -17.21 10.85 -13.83
C THR A 113 -15.88 10.40 -14.48
N ASP A 114 -15.85 10.39 -15.81
CA ASP A 114 -14.66 10.05 -16.61
C ASP A 114 -14.10 8.63 -16.31
N ASP A 115 -15.01 7.68 -16.02
CA ASP A 115 -14.67 6.29 -15.69
C ASP A 115 -13.72 6.12 -14.49
N MET A 116 -13.54 7.14 -13.69
CA MET A 116 -12.76 7.04 -12.46
C MET A 116 -13.49 6.23 -11.40
N ILE A 117 -12.73 5.59 -10.53
CA ILE A 117 -13.22 4.82 -9.39
C ILE A 117 -12.81 5.52 -8.11
N GLN A 118 -13.79 5.79 -7.25
CA GLN A 118 -13.57 5.96 -5.83
C GLN A 118 -13.88 4.64 -5.15
N TYR A 119 -13.08 4.26 -4.17
CA TYR A 119 -13.44 3.13 -3.30
C TYR A 119 -13.52 3.61 -1.85
N GLU A 120 -14.37 2.96 -1.10
CA GLU A 120 -14.62 3.25 0.30
C GLU A 120 -14.89 1.96 1.08
N LYS A 121 -14.95 2.06 2.38
CA LYS A 121 -15.37 0.96 3.25
C LYS A 121 -16.84 0.61 3.02
N VAL A 122 -17.16 -0.68 3.06
CA VAL A 122 -18.56 -1.15 3.08
C VAL A 122 -19.25 -0.67 4.35
N GLU A 123 -18.55 -0.76 5.50
CA GLU A 123 -18.98 -0.25 6.80
C GLU A 123 -17.84 0.53 7.45
N GLU A 124 -18.15 1.57 8.22
CA GLU A 124 -17.14 2.45 8.84
C GLU A 124 -16.18 1.72 9.78
N THR A 125 -16.66 0.70 10.48
CA THR A 125 -15.88 -0.11 11.43
C THR A 125 -14.90 -1.05 10.73
N HIS A 126 -15.15 -1.42 9.47
CA HIS A 126 -14.32 -2.34 8.71
C HIS A 126 -12.96 -1.74 8.33
N ARG A 127 -11.98 -2.60 8.12
CA ARG A 127 -10.62 -2.21 7.73
C ARG A 127 -10.37 -2.52 6.27
N ILE A 128 -9.69 -1.58 5.58
CA ILE A 128 -9.27 -1.72 4.17
C ILE A 128 -7.78 -1.41 4.00
N ASP A 129 -7.04 -1.27 5.10
CA ASP A 129 -5.69 -0.69 5.11
C ASP A 129 -4.70 -1.46 4.24
N VAL A 130 -4.75 -2.80 4.24
CA VAL A 130 -3.84 -3.64 3.43
C VAL A 130 -4.15 -3.46 1.94
N PHE A 131 -5.42 -3.40 1.56
CA PHE A 131 -5.82 -3.14 0.18
C PHE A 131 -5.44 -1.71 -0.25
N ASP A 132 -5.67 -0.71 0.60
CA ASP A 132 -5.30 0.69 0.34
C ASP A 132 -3.78 0.85 0.16
N ALA A 133 -2.99 0.17 0.98
CA ALA A 133 -1.54 0.11 0.83
C ALA A 133 -1.10 -0.51 -0.50
N ALA A 134 -1.78 -1.56 -0.96
CA ALA A 134 -1.52 -2.17 -2.27
C ALA A 134 -1.85 -1.20 -3.43
N VAL A 135 -2.95 -0.45 -3.32
CA VAL A 135 -3.29 0.61 -4.29
C VAL A 135 -2.20 1.70 -4.32
N PHE A 136 -1.72 2.14 -3.15
CA PHE A 136 -0.62 3.12 -3.07
C PHE A 136 0.66 2.60 -3.73
N ALA A 137 1.04 1.37 -3.43
CA ALA A 137 2.21 0.74 -4.04
C ALA A 137 2.07 0.66 -5.57
N CYS A 138 0.88 0.33 -6.05
CA CYS A 138 0.57 0.28 -7.48
C CYS A 138 0.67 1.66 -8.14
N CYS A 139 0.14 2.72 -7.55
CA CYS A 139 0.28 4.10 -8.04
C CYS A 139 1.76 4.50 -8.13
N ARG A 140 2.56 4.19 -7.09
CA ARG A 140 4.00 4.49 -7.10
C ARG A 140 4.75 3.72 -8.20
N MET A 141 4.39 2.47 -8.41
CA MET A 141 4.94 1.65 -9.50
C MET A 141 4.65 2.29 -10.85
N LEU A 142 3.41 2.67 -11.13
CA LEU A 142 2.99 3.25 -12.41
C LEU A 142 3.73 4.57 -12.70
N GLU A 143 3.81 5.48 -11.74
CA GLU A 143 4.57 6.73 -11.89
C GLU A 143 6.07 6.50 -12.14
N ASN A 144 6.66 5.47 -11.55
CA ASN A 144 8.07 5.15 -11.78
C ASN A 144 8.29 4.50 -13.14
N LEU A 145 7.34 3.71 -13.66
CA LEU A 145 7.39 3.18 -15.03
C LEU A 145 7.38 4.30 -16.05
N GLU A 146 6.48 5.26 -15.94
CA GLU A 146 6.40 6.43 -16.83
C GLU A 146 7.71 7.23 -16.87
N LYS A 147 8.30 7.48 -15.70
CA LYS A 147 9.59 8.18 -15.61
C LYS A 147 10.72 7.40 -16.26
N SER A 148 10.72 6.08 -16.11
CA SER A 148 11.72 5.20 -16.74
C SER A 148 11.61 5.19 -18.26
N GLU A 149 10.41 5.15 -18.82
CA GLU A 149 10.20 5.19 -20.27
C GLU A 149 10.58 6.55 -20.86
N LYS A 150 10.22 7.65 -20.21
CA LYS A 150 10.68 9.00 -20.62
C LYS A 150 12.20 9.10 -20.62
N ALA A 151 12.86 8.58 -19.58
CA ALA A 151 14.34 8.61 -19.52
C ALA A 151 15.00 7.80 -20.63
N LYS A 152 14.41 6.70 -21.07
CA LYS A 152 14.92 5.90 -22.21
C LYS A 152 14.71 6.62 -23.56
N GLY A 153 13.61 7.35 -23.73
CA GLY A 153 13.35 8.15 -24.93
C GLY A 153 14.42 9.22 -25.15
N TRP A 154 14.87 9.89 -24.10
CA TRP A 154 15.91 10.92 -24.16
C TRP A 154 17.32 10.39 -24.51
N LEU A 155 17.56 9.08 -24.32
CA LEU A 155 18.84 8.45 -24.67
C LEU A 155 18.91 7.95 -26.12
N ASN A 156 17.79 7.99 -26.84
CA ASN A 156 17.66 7.50 -28.22
C ASN A 156 17.46 8.65 -29.24
N GLU A 157 17.50 9.91 -28.82
CA GLU A 157 17.58 11.12 -29.63
C GLU A 157 19.03 11.67 -29.62
#